data_f4296adf8361a6ac35c265391ae9d4ad
#
_entry.id   f4296adf8361a6ac35c265391ae9d4ad
#
_cell.length_a   1.000
_cell.length_b   1.000
_cell.length_c   1.000
_cell.angle_alpha   90.00
_cell.angle_beta   90.00
_cell.angle_gamma   90.00
#
_symmetry.space_group_name_H-M   'P 1'
#
loop_
_entity.id
_entity.type
_entity.pdbx_description
1 polymer ?
#
loop_
_entity_poly.entity_id
_entity_poly.type
_entity_poly.pdbx_seq_one_letter_code
_entity_poly.pdbx_strand_id
1 'polypeptide(L)'
;MVITHHGGQCFKVTFGDLTLVFDPIAKNSTLPPVRFGADIALVSRDHPDMNGVEEVTYGDKVPFVIAGPGEYERQGVVVQGFLSKSVYGLDKGQTEAVNTIYSVELEDMTLVHLGALADTELSKEARENIDDIDVLFVPIGGLSAQASDGVLSPADAHKLAVSLEPKIIVPMHWSLLAQTGGIGKSKALETYLKEAGNSSEKVEKLTLKKKDLIGHDGSILVLTP
;
A
#
# COMPACT_ATOMS: atom_id res chain seq x y z
N MET A 1 2.10 5.28 16.20
CA MET A 1 1.39 5.73 14.98
C MET A 1 0.01 5.09 14.87
N VAL A 2 -0.87 5.66 14.05
CA VAL A 2 -2.19 5.08 13.72
C VAL A 2 -2.29 4.97 12.21
N ILE A 3 -2.67 3.79 11.72
CA ILE A 3 -2.83 3.49 10.30
C ILE A 3 -4.31 3.21 10.03
N THR A 4 -4.88 3.86 9.00
CA THR A 4 -6.26 3.64 8.53
C THR A 4 -6.27 3.40 7.03
N HIS A 5 -7.15 2.50 6.59
CA HIS A 5 -7.37 2.20 5.18
C HIS A 5 -8.53 3.03 4.63
N HIS A 6 -8.37 3.59 3.45
CA HIS A 6 -9.38 4.43 2.80
C HIS A 6 -9.86 3.85 1.46
N GLY A 7 -9.58 2.57 1.20
CA GLY A 7 -9.91 1.88 -0.04
C GLY A 7 -8.75 1.80 -1.02
N GLY A 8 -8.82 0.84 -1.94
CA GLY A 8 -7.76 0.59 -2.92
C GLY A 8 -6.41 0.33 -2.26
N GLN A 9 -5.47 1.22 -2.49
CA GLN A 9 -4.12 1.22 -1.91
C GLN A 9 -3.89 2.44 -0.99
N CYS A 10 -4.96 3.19 -0.70
CA CYS A 10 -4.87 4.41 0.08
C CYS A 10 -4.82 4.13 1.58
N PHE A 11 -3.68 4.42 2.19
CA PHE A 11 -3.48 4.35 3.63
C PHE A 11 -3.06 5.70 4.19
N LYS A 12 -3.75 6.13 5.25
CA LYS A 12 -3.37 7.29 6.04
C LYS A 12 -2.64 6.82 7.28
N VAL A 13 -1.45 7.39 7.51
CA VAL A 13 -0.63 7.17 8.70
C VAL A 13 -0.54 8.47 9.48
N THR A 14 -0.91 8.44 10.75
CA THR A 14 -0.80 9.61 11.65
C THR A 14 0.12 9.31 12.81
N PHE A 15 0.99 10.28 13.11
CA PHE A 15 1.87 10.26 14.27
C PHE A 15 2.00 11.69 14.84
N GLY A 16 1.50 11.91 16.05
CA GLY A 16 1.38 13.25 16.60
C GLY A 16 0.58 14.15 15.65
N ASP A 17 1.17 15.26 15.24
CA ASP A 17 0.56 16.21 14.29
C ASP A 17 0.88 15.88 12.82
N LEU A 18 1.78 14.92 12.58
CA LEU A 18 2.16 14.48 11.24
C LEU A 18 1.09 13.57 10.63
N THR A 19 0.74 13.85 9.38
CA THR A 19 -0.12 12.99 8.56
C THR A 19 0.62 12.65 7.26
N LEU A 20 0.88 11.37 7.05
CA LEU A 20 1.39 10.82 5.80
C LEU A 20 0.29 10.01 5.12
N VAL A 21 0.23 10.05 3.80
CA VAL A 21 -0.71 9.26 3.02
C VAL A 21 0.02 8.52 1.89
N PHE A 22 -0.31 7.24 1.74
CA PHE A 22 0.04 6.45 0.56
C PHE A 22 -1.12 6.44 -0.41
N ASP A 23 -0.86 6.64 -1.68
CA ASP A 23 -1.76 6.49 -2.82
C ASP A 23 -3.15 7.14 -2.58
N PRO A 24 -3.22 8.47 -2.36
CA PRO A 24 -4.49 9.14 -2.18
C PRO A 24 -5.38 9.00 -3.41
N ILE A 25 -6.67 8.74 -3.20
CA ILE A 25 -7.64 8.50 -4.28
C ILE A 25 -8.16 9.84 -4.80
N ALA A 26 -8.05 10.06 -6.11
CA ALA A 26 -8.47 11.27 -6.78
C ALA A 26 -10.00 11.34 -6.99
N LYS A 27 -10.52 12.54 -7.15
CA LYS A 27 -11.94 12.79 -7.42
C LYS A 27 -12.46 12.16 -8.72
N ASN A 28 -11.59 12.01 -9.71
CA ASN A 28 -11.92 11.38 -11.00
C ASN A 28 -11.69 9.87 -11.02
N SER A 29 -11.34 9.26 -9.87
CA SER A 29 -11.31 7.81 -9.71
C SER A 29 -12.71 7.22 -9.69
N THR A 30 -12.82 5.92 -9.97
CA THR A 30 -14.04 5.12 -9.74
C THR A 30 -14.21 4.74 -8.27
N LEU A 31 -13.16 4.86 -7.47
CA LEU A 31 -13.18 4.67 -6.03
C LEU A 31 -13.67 5.94 -5.32
N PRO A 32 -14.23 5.83 -4.10
CA PRO A 32 -14.56 6.99 -3.30
C PRO A 32 -13.31 7.86 -3.05
N PRO A 33 -13.32 9.13 -3.45
CA PRO A 33 -12.18 10.02 -3.22
C PRO A 33 -11.99 10.28 -1.72
N VAL A 34 -10.74 10.46 -1.32
CA VAL A 34 -10.41 10.84 0.05
C VAL A 34 -10.55 12.36 0.22
N ARG A 35 -10.70 12.83 1.48
CA ARG A 35 -10.72 14.25 1.78
C ARG A 35 -10.22 14.52 3.19
N PHE A 36 -8.92 14.81 3.30
CA PHE A 36 -8.27 15.21 4.56
C PHE A 36 -6.96 15.96 4.26
N GLY A 37 -6.38 16.66 5.23
CA GLY A 37 -5.08 17.28 5.07
C GLY A 37 -3.95 16.29 5.35
N ALA A 38 -2.95 16.23 4.47
CA ALA A 38 -1.71 15.51 4.69
C ALA A 38 -0.49 16.45 4.67
N ASP A 39 0.57 16.05 5.37
CA ASP A 39 1.87 16.74 5.36
C ASP A 39 2.81 16.14 4.30
N ILE A 40 2.67 14.81 4.06
CA ILE A 40 3.43 14.06 3.06
C ILE A 40 2.46 13.17 2.27
N ALA A 41 2.55 13.19 0.95
CA ALA A 41 1.80 12.31 0.06
C ALA A 41 2.76 11.50 -0.82
N LEU A 42 2.62 10.18 -0.77
CA LEU A 42 3.41 9.22 -1.53
C LEU A 42 2.53 8.64 -2.64
N VAL A 43 2.96 8.80 -3.89
CA VAL A 43 2.23 8.35 -5.08
C VAL A 43 3.04 7.25 -5.75
N SER A 44 2.57 6.01 -5.66
CA SER A 44 3.28 4.87 -6.26
C SER A 44 3.14 4.83 -7.78
N ARG A 45 2.03 5.33 -8.30
CA ARG A 45 1.71 5.32 -9.73
C ARG A 45 0.88 6.54 -10.12
N ASP A 46 1.18 7.11 -11.28
CA ASP A 46 0.34 8.16 -11.87
C ASP A 46 -0.96 7.54 -12.45
N HIS A 47 -1.94 7.40 -11.58
CA HIS A 47 -3.28 6.88 -11.88
C HIS A 47 -4.30 7.51 -10.92
N PRO A 48 -5.56 7.81 -11.34
CA PRO A 48 -6.56 8.42 -10.47
C PRO A 48 -6.82 7.69 -9.14
N ASP A 49 -6.63 6.39 -9.09
CA ASP A 49 -6.82 5.59 -7.88
C ASP A 49 -5.67 5.76 -6.87
N MET A 50 -4.55 6.41 -7.25
CA MET A 50 -3.31 6.51 -6.46
C MET A 50 -2.71 7.92 -6.45
N ASN A 51 -3.19 8.83 -7.32
CA ASN A 51 -2.66 10.20 -7.45
C ASN A 51 -3.74 11.26 -7.24
N GLY A 52 -4.37 11.22 -6.08
CA GLY A 52 -5.33 12.23 -5.62
C GLY A 52 -4.70 13.25 -4.67
N VAL A 53 -3.54 13.80 -5.00
CA VAL A 53 -2.81 14.76 -4.17
C VAL A 53 -3.66 16.00 -3.86
N GLU A 54 -4.49 16.45 -4.78
CA GLU A 54 -5.40 17.59 -4.57
C GLU A 54 -6.43 17.32 -3.47
N GLU A 55 -6.85 16.05 -3.30
CA GLU A 55 -7.86 15.64 -2.32
C GLU A 55 -7.31 15.59 -0.88
N VAL A 56 -5.98 15.61 -0.74
CA VAL A 56 -5.29 15.64 0.55
C VAL A 56 -4.64 16.99 0.85
N THR A 57 -4.93 18.00 0.02
CA THR A 57 -4.67 19.41 0.25
C THR A 57 -5.90 20.00 0.92
N TYR A 58 -5.87 20.19 2.24
CA TYR A 58 -7.05 20.66 2.98
C TYR A 58 -6.67 21.62 4.12
N GLY A 59 -7.40 22.74 4.21
CA GLY A 59 -7.07 23.84 5.13
C GLY A 59 -5.70 24.42 4.78
N ASP A 60 -4.84 24.56 5.77
CA ASP A 60 -3.48 25.10 5.59
C ASP A 60 -2.47 23.99 5.23
N LYS A 61 -2.90 22.72 5.12
CA LYS A 61 -2.04 21.61 4.78
C LYS A 61 -1.92 21.46 3.27
N VAL A 62 -0.71 21.63 2.76
CA VAL A 62 -0.30 21.32 1.39
C VAL A 62 0.79 20.25 1.48
N PRO A 63 0.55 19.03 1.00
CA PRO A 63 1.48 17.94 1.19
C PRO A 63 2.79 18.14 0.42
N PHE A 64 3.90 17.71 1.03
CA PHE A 64 5.11 17.42 0.28
C PHE A 64 4.89 16.14 -0.52
N VAL A 65 4.92 16.25 -1.85
CA VAL A 65 4.57 15.14 -2.75
C VAL A 65 5.82 14.39 -3.17
N ILE A 66 5.80 13.06 -2.99
CA ILE A 66 6.81 12.13 -3.49
C ILE A 66 6.13 11.22 -4.50
N ALA A 67 6.49 11.34 -5.78
CA ALA A 67 5.83 10.64 -6.89
C ALA A 67 6.86 9.95 -7.81
N GLY A 68 7.77 9.19 -7.22
CA GLY A 68 8.79 8.47 -7.99
C GLY A 68 9.91 7.90 -7.12
N PRO A 69 10.82 7.10 -7.75
CA PRO A 69 11.99 6.55 -7.09
C PRO A 69 12.95 7.65 -6.60
N GLY A 70 13.69 7.38 -5.53
CA GLY A 70 14.68 8.29 -4.96
C GLY A 70 14.71 8.24 -3.44
N GLU A 71 15.56 9.07 -2.85
CA GLU A 71 15.70 9.22 -1.40
C GLU A 71 15.20 10.60 -0.98
N TYR A 72 14.36 10.62 0.04
CA TYR A 72 13.71 11.83 0.51
C TYR A 72 13.72 11.87 2.04
N GLU A 73 13.84 13.06 2.60
CA GLU A 73 13.66 13.30 4.03
C GLU A 73 12.76 14.52 4.23
N ARG A 74 11.73 14.36 5.03
CA ARG A 74 10.80 15.44 5.35
C ARG A 74 10.24 15.29 6.76
N GLN A 75 10.42 16.31 7.61
CA GLN A 75 9.87 16.35 8.97
C GLN A 75 10.25 15.12 9.84
N GLY A 76 11.47 14.60 9.67
CA GLY A 76 11.94 13.41 10.38
C GLY A 76 11.43 12.09 9.82
N VAL A 77 10.75 12.10 8.67
CA VAL A 77 10.38 10.91 7.92
C VAL A 77 11.41 10.69 6.82
N VAL A 78 12.03 9.52 6.80
CA VAL A 78 12.93 9.09 5.72
C VAL A 78 12.15 8.20 4.77
N VAL A 79 12.24 8.47 3.47
CA VAL A 79 11.54 7.72 2.43
C VAL A 79 12.52 7.29 1.36
N GLN A 80 12.55 6.00 1.07
CA GLN A 80 13.25 5.44 -0.08
C GLN A 80 12.22 4.92 -1.08
N GLY A 81 12.29 5.38 -2.32
CA GLY A 81 11.46 4.94 -3.43
C GLY A 81 12.26 4.08 -4.40
N PHE A 82 11.79 2.86 -4.66
CA PHE A 82 12.42 1.90 -5.57
C PHE A 82 11.59 1.73 -6.84
N LEU A 83 12.26 1.81 -7.99
CA LEU A 83 11.60 1.60 -9.28
C LEU A 83 11.09 0.16 -9.40
N SER A 84 9.84 0.03 -9.78
CA SER A 84 9.21 -1.22 -10.16
C SER A 84 8.20 -1.01 -11.29
N LYS A 85 7.55 -2.08 -11.73
CA LYS A 85 6.61 -2.06 -12.85
C LYS A 85 5.20 -2.34 -12.41
N SER A 86 4.25 -1.73 -13.10
CA SER A 86 2.83 -1.99 -12.99
C SER A 86 2.22 -2.21 -14.36
N VAL A 87 1.21 -3.06 -14.41
CA VAL A 87 0.31 -3.20 -15.57
C VAL A 87 -1.12 -2.81 -15.22
N TYR A 88 -1.32 -2.20 -14.05
CA TYR A 88 -2.61 -1.68 -13.60
C TYR A 88 -3.05 -0.46 -14.39
N GLY A 89 -4.31 -0.43 -14.87
CA GLY A 89 -4.91 0.74 -15.51
C GLY A 89 -4.06 1.29 -16.66
N LEU A 90 -3.57 0.42 -17.53
CA LEU A 90 -2.78 0.85 -18.70
C LEU A 90 -3.66 1.48 -19.77
N ASP A 91 -3.17 2.55 -20.39
CA ASP A 91 -3.78 3.12 -21.59
C ASP A 91 -3.59 2.20 -22.80
N LYS A 92 -4.44 2.43 -23.81
CA LYS A 92 -4.38 1.65 -25.05
C LYS A 92 -3.00 1.78 -25.72
N GLY A 93 -2.33 0.64 -25.87
CA GLY A 93 -1.01 0.55 -26.51
C GLY A 93 0.16 0.60 -25.54
N GLN A 94 -0.08 0.82 -24.24
CA GLN A 94 0.93 0.64 -23.21
C GLN A 94 1.04 -0.84 -22.83
N THR A 95 2.24 -1.28 -22.50
CA THR A 95 2.53 -2.64 -22.02
C THR A 95 2.92 -2.66 -20.55
N GLU A 96 3.42 -1.55 -20.05
CA GLU A 96 3.82 -1.36 -18.66
C GLU A 96 3.80 0.12 -18.27
N ALA A 97 3.78 0.39 -16.98
CA ALA A 97 3.93 1.72 -16.43
C ALA A 97 4.84 1.67 -15.20
N VAL A 98 5.34 2.84 -14.81
CA VAL A 98 6.14 2.99 -13.59
C VAL A 98 5.28 2.74 -12.38
N ASN A 99 5.80 1.95 -11.45
CA ASN A 99 5.37 1.84 -10.07
C ASN A 99 6.56 2.12 -9.17
N THR A 100 6.32 2.74 -8.04
CA THR A 100 7.34 2.97 -7.02
C THR A 100 6.96 2.19 -5.76
N ILE A 101 7.88 1.35 -5.30
CA ILE A 101 7.80 0.74 -3.98
C ILE A 101 8.39 1.74 -3.00
N TYR A 102 7.68 2.06 -1.93
CA TYR A 102 8.16 2.96 -0.89
C TYR A 102 8.52 2.21 0.39
N SER A 103 9.72 2.44 0.90
CA SER A 103 10.13 2.15 2.26
C SER A 103 10.15 3.44 3.05
N VAL A 104 9.43 3.48 4.16
CA VAL A 104 9.26 4.69 4.98
C VAL A 104 9.68 4.38 6.40
N GLU A 105 10.68 5.10 6.89
CA GLU A 105 11.08 5.07 8.28
C GLU A 105 10.39 6.19 9.06
N LEU A 106 9.61 5.81 10.05
CA LEU A 106 8.88 6.71 10.94
C LEU A 106 8.82 6.11 12.35
N GLU A 107 9.31 6.83 13.35
CA GLU A 107 9.29 6.39 14.76
C GLU A 107 9.93 5.01 15.00
N ASP A 108 11.13 4.84 14.49
CA ASP A 108 11.89 3.58 14.55
C ASP A 108 11.17 2.37 13.93
N MET A 109 10.13 2.61 13.14
CA MET A 109 9.39 1.58 12.41
C MET A 109 9.53 1.76 10.91
N THR A 110 9.69 0.63 10.20
CA THR A 110 9.77 0.56 8.74
C THR A 110 8.44 0.12 8.15
N LEU A 111 7.83 1.00 7.36
CA LEU A 111 6.61 0.73 6.59
C LEU A 111 6.98 0.53 5.12
N VAL A 112 6.64 -0.59 4.53
CA VAL A 112 6.88 -0.85 3.11
C VAL A 112 5.55 -0.94 2.37
N HIS A 113 5.39 -0.09 1.35
CA HIS A 113 4.20 -0.05 0.50
C HIS A 113 4.59 -0.44 -0.92
N LEU A 114 4.06 -1.58 -1.40
CA LEU A 114 4.44 -2.14 -2.71
C LEU A 114 3.75 -1.46 -3.90
N GLY A 115 2.82 -0.52 -3.65
CA GLY A 115 2.08 0.14 -4.72
C GLY A 115 1.28 -0.82 -5.58
N ALA A 116 1.13 -0.51 -6.86
CA ALA A 116 0.48 -1.35 -7.86
C ALA A 116 1.44 -2.38 -8.47
N LEU A 117 2.24 -3.06 -7.64
CA LEU A 117 3.22 -4.05 -8.07
C LEU A 117 2.54 -5.21 -8.80
N ALA A 118 3.05 -5.57 -9.97
CA ALA A 118 2.51 -6.63 -10.81
C ALA A 118 3.37 -7.89 -10.87
N ASP A 119 4.63 -7.81 -10.43
CA ASP A 119 5.60 -8.90 -10.49
C ASP A 119 6.23 -9.16 -9.12
N THR A 120 6.58 -10.40 -8.84
CA THR A 120 7.31 -10.81 -7.63
C THR A 120 8.81 -10.51 -7.69
N GLU A 121 9.33 -10.21 -8.88
CA GLU A 121 10.74 -9.85 -9.06
C GLU A 121 10.98 -8.39 -8.70
N LEU A 122 11.50 -8.16 -7.50
CA LEU A 122 11.97 -6.84 -7.09
C LEU A 122 13.30 -6.50 -7.77
N SER A 123 13.54 -5.20 -8.00
CA SER A 123 14.84 -4.73 -8.46
C SER A 123 15.96 -5.14 -7.49
N LYS A 124 17.20 -5.21 -7.97
CA LYS A 124 18.35 -5.50 -7.11
C LYS A 124 18.44 -4.51 -5.96
N GLU A 125 18.25 -3.23 -6.26
CA GLU A 125 18.29 -2.15 -5.29
C GLU A 125 17.23 -2.32 -4.19
N ALA A 126 15.97 -2.64 -4.58
CA ALA A 126 14.90 -2.91 -3.62
C ALA A 126 15.22 -4.11 -2.72
N ARG A 127 15.77 -5.20 -3.29
CA ARG A 127 16.13 -6.40 -2.51
C ARG A 127 17.28 -6.18 -1.52
N GLU A 128 18.20 -5.26 -1.83
CA GLU A 128 19.36 -4.97 -0.99
C GLU A 128 19.08 -3.94 0.12
N ASN A 129 18.03 -3.13 -0.04
CA ASN A 129 17.74 -2.02 0.88
C ASN A 129 16.38 -2.11 1.60
N ILE A 130 15.53 -3.08 1.23
CA ILE A 130 14.28 -3.32 1.95
C ILE A 130 14.54 -4.47 2.93
N ASP A 131 14.69 -4.15 4.19
CA ASP A 131 14.88 -5.07 5.30
C ASP A 131 14.13 -4.61 6.56
N ASP A 132 14.14 -5.41 7.62
CA ASP A 132 13.52 -5.12 8.92
C ASP A 132 12.10 -4.55 8.83
N ILE A 133 11.27 -5.10 7.96
CA ILE A 133 9.93 -4.59 7.66
C ILE A 133 9.00 -4.79 8.86
N ASP A 134 8.54 -3.69 9.47
CA ASP A 134 7.56 -3.74 10.55
C ASP A 134 6.11 -3.90 10.01
N VAL A 135 5.77 -3.19 8.93
CA VAL A 135 4.47 -3.31 8.27
C VAL A 135 4.65 -3.34 6.75
N LEU A 136 4.16 -4.39 6.12
CA LEU A 136 4.14 -4.55 4.67
C LEU A 136 2.72 -4.36 4.12
N PHE A 137 2.52 -3.39 3.24
CA PHE A 137 1.29 -3.24 2.46
C PHE A 137 1.46 -3.94 1.11
N VAL A 138 0.71 -5.03 0.90
CA VAL A 138 0.84 -5.89 -0.28
C VAL A 138 -0.43 -5.91 -1.12
N PRO A 139 -0.41 -5.59 -2.43
CA PRO A 139 -1.57 -5.67 -3.30
C PRO A 139 -1.91 -7.13 -3.60
N ILE A 140 -3.20 -7.50 -3.47
CA ILE A 140 -3.68 -8.86 -3.65
C ILE A 140 -4.83 -8.98 -4.65
N GLY A 141 -5.18 -7.90 -5.36
CA GLY A 141 -6.39 -7.81 -6.19
C GLY A 141 -6.31 -8.49 -7.55
N GLY A 142 -5.14 -8.96 -7.97
CA GLY A 142 -4.97 -9.66 -9.25
C GLY A 142 -5.67 -11.00 -9.27
N LEU A 143 -6.56 -11.22 -10.25
CA LEU A 143 -7.28 -12.51 -10.41
C LEU A 143 -6.40 -13.61 -11.00
N SER A 144 -5.38 -13.24 -11.75
CA SER A 144 -4.31 -14.11 -12.29
C SER A 144 -3.21 -13.24 -12.87
N ALA A 145 -2.03 -13.81 -13.12
CA ALA A 145 -0.92 -13.14 -13.80
C ALA A 145 -1.25 -12.58 -15.21
N GLN A 146 -2.45 -12.88 -15.73
CA GLN A 146 -2.95 -12.44 -17.02
C GLN A 146 -4.24 -11.59 -16.92
N ALA A 147 -4.71 -11.30 -15.72
CA ALA A 147 -5.96 -10.56 -15.53
C ALA A 147 -5.73 -9.03 -15.57
N SER A 148 -6.73 -8.36 -16.09
CA SER A 148 -6.78 -6.90 -16.30
C SER A 148 -6.68 -6.03 -15.05
N ASP A 149 -6.60 -6.64 -13.87
CA ASP A 149 -6.52 -5.92 -12.60
C ASP A 149 -5.09 -5.47 -12.25
N GLY A 150 -4.11 -5.95 -13.01
CA GLY A 150 -2.77 -5.38 -13.11
C GLY A 150 -1.89 -5.33 -11.86
N VAL A 151 -2.26 -6.08 -10.81
CA VAL A 151 -1.48 -6.22 -9.57
C VAL A 151 -1.22 -7.71 -9.25
N LEU A 152 -0.41 -7.98 -8.24
CA LEU A 152 -0.09 -9.35 -7.80
C LEU A 152 -1.35 -10.20 -7.59
N SER A 153 -1.29 -11.46 -8.03
CA SER A 153 -2.29 -12.46 -7.64
C SER A 153 -2.19 -12.75 -6.13
N PRO A 154 -3.25 -13.23 -5.47
CA PRO A 154 -3.21 -13.61 -4.06
C PRO A 154 -2.06 -14.58 -3.72
N ALA A 155 -1.79 -15.55 -4.58
CA ALA A 155 -0.72 -16.53 -4.38
C ALA A 155 0.68 -15.89 -4.51
N ASP A 156 0.89 -15.05 -5.54
CA ASP A 156 2.16 -14.35 -5.73
C ASP A 156 2.40 -13.32 -4.63
N ALA A 157 1.36 -12.61 -4.20
CA ALA A 157 1.41 -11.68 -3.09
C ALA A 157 1.81 -12.37 -1.78
N HIS A 158 1.23 -13.54 -1.49
CA HIS A 158 1.61 -14.35 -0.32
C HIS A 158 3.07 -14.81 -0.41
N LYS A 159 3.47 -15.37 -1.56
CA LYS A 159 4.85 -15.81 -1.78
C LYS A 159 5.86 -14.67 -1.58
N LEU A 160 5.58 -13.49 -2.13
CA LEU A 160 6.44 -12.32 -1.98
C LEU A 160 6.47 -11.86 -0.51
N ALA A 161 5.31 -11.76 0.16
CA ALA A 161 5.24 -11.35 1.55
C ALA A 161 6.05 -12.28 2.46
N VAL A 162 5.95 -13.60 2.25
CA VAL A 162 6.77 -14.58 3.00
C VAL A 162 8.26 -14.37 2.76
N SER A 163 8.68 -14.07 1.52
CA SER A 163 10.10 -13.86 1.19
C SER A 163 10.69 -12.58 1.76
N LEU A 164 9.85 -11.60 2.09
CA LEU A 164 10.23 -10.31 2.68
C LEU A 164 10.25 -10.32 4.22
N GLU A 165 9.75 -11.37 4.84
CA GLU A 165 9.75 -11.61 6.29
C GLU A 165 9.27 -10.42 7.15
N PRO A 166 8.13 -9.75 6.82
CA PRO A 166 7.63 -8.64 7.61
C PRO A 166 7.02 -9.11 8.93
N LYS A 167 6.98 -8.25 9.95
CA LYS A 167 6.28 -8.54 11.20
C LYS A 167 4.77 -8.57 11.01
N ILE A 168 4.23 -7.55 10.31
CA ILE A 168 2.81 -7.41 10.01
C ILE A 168 2.61 -7.29 8.50
N ILE A 169 1.64 -8.03 7.97
CA ILE A 169 1.20 -7.96 6.57
C ILE A 169 -0.19 -7.35 6.53
N VAL A 170 -0.33 -6.29 5.73
CA VAL A 170 -1.61 -5.63 5.47
C VAL A 170 -1.96 -5.82 3.99
N PRO A 171 -2.90 -6.73 3.65
CA PRO A 171 -3.34 -6.89 2.28
C PRO A 171 -4.15 -5.68 1.81
N MET A 172 -3.88 -5.22 0.61
CA MET A 172 -4.54 -4.07 -0.02
C MET A 172 -5.02 -4.36 -1.44
N HIS A 173 -5.69 -3.42 -2.08
CA HIS A 173 -6.20 -3.50 -3.46
C HIS A 173 -7.25 -4.62 -3.66
N TRP A 174 -7.87 -5.10 -2.60
CA TRP A 174 -8.92 -6.12 -2.65
C TRP A 174 -10.33 -5.53 -2.63
N SER A 175 -10.48 -4.30 -2.19
CA SER A 175 -11.77 -3.63 -2.01
C SER A 175 -12.37 -3.05 -3.31
N LEU A 176 -11.60 -2.95 -4.40
CA LEU A 176 -12.07 -2.50 -5.71
C LEU A 176 -13.23 -3.34 -6.25
N LEU A 177 -13.22 -4.64 -5.96
CA LEU A 177 -14.26 -5.57 -6.37
C LEU A 177 -15.41 -5.67 -5.35
N ALA A 178 -15.25 -5.13 -4.15
CA ALA A 178 -16.26 -5.18 -3.10
C ALA A 178 -17.41 -4.17 -3.32
N GLN A 179 -17.27 -3.19 -4.21
CA GLN A 179 -18.33 -2.22 -4.52
C GLN A 179 -19.59 -2.87 -5.13
N THR A 180 -19.47 -4.09 -5.66
CA THR A 180 -20.59 -4.84 -6.23
C THR A 180 -21.27 -5.81 -5.25
N GLY A 181 -20.75 -5.99 -4.02
CA GLY A 181 -21.26 -7.03 -3.13
C GLY A 181 -21.06 -6.85 -1.62
N GLY A 182 -20.54 -5.71 -1.16
CA GLY A 182 -20.34 -5.43 0.27
C GLY A 182 -18.97 -5.81 0.82
N ILE A 183 -18.54 -5.07 1.84
CA ILE A 183 -17.30 -5.30 2.60
C ILE A 183 -17.28 -6.75 3.11
N GLY A 184 -16.32 -7.54 2.68
CA GLY A 184 -16.09 -8.90 3.19
C GLY A 184 -16.30 -10.05 2.22
N LYS A 185 -16.67 -9.80 0.97
CA LYS A 185 -16.84 -10.86 -0.06
C LYS A 185 -15.87 -10.69 -1.24
N SER A 186 -14.70 -10.09 -1.02
CA SER A 186 -13.69 -10.09 -2.06
C SER A 186 -13.09 -11.46 -2.23
N LYS A 187 -13.28 -12.08 -3.40
CA LYS A 187 -12.68 -13.37 -3.75
C LYS A 187 -11.15 -13.34 -3.62
N ALA A 188 -10.53 -12.18 -3.92
CA ALA A 188 -9.09 -12.01 -3.78
C ALA A 188 -8.65 -12.13 -2.32
N LEU A 189 -9.35 -11.45 -1.40
CA LEU A 189 -9.05 -11.53 0.03
C LEU A 189 -9.28 -12.93 0.58
N GLU A 190 -10.41 -13.57 0.24
CA GLU A 190 -10.69 -14.95 0.66
C GLU A 190 -9.62 -15.93 0.16
N THR A 191 -9.19 -15.79 -1.10
CA THR A 191 -8.13 -16.61 -1.69
C THR A 191 -6.81 -16.37 -0.97
N TYR A 192 -6.43 -15.09 -0.77
CA TYR A 192 -5.20 -14.73 -0.07
C TYR A 192 -5.15 -15.32 1.35
N LEU A 193 -6.21 -15.15 2.12
CA LEU A 193 -6.29 -15.69 3.48
C LEU A 193 -6.22 -17.22 3.52
N LYS A 194 -6.80 -17.89 2.51
CA LYS A 194 -6.71 -19.33 2.39
C LYS A 194 -5.28 -19.80 2.11
N GLU A 195 -4.56 -19.14 1.20
CA GLU A 195 -3.14 -19.42 0.92
C GLU A 195 -2.27 -19.19 2.17
N ALA A 196 -2.58 -18.15 2.94
CA ALA A 196 -1.86 -17.78 4.16
C ALA A 196 -2.30 -18.56 5.43
N GLY A 197 -3.11 -19.62 5.30
CA GLY A 197 -3.52 -20.47 6.44
C GLY A 197 -4.73 -19.96 7.24
N ASN A 198 -5.51 -19.01 6.70
CA ASN A 198 -6.75 -18.45 7.28
C ASN A 198 -6.59 -17.73 8.64
N SER A 199 -5.38 -17.49 9.11
CA SER A 199 -5.15 -16.72 10.33
C SER A 199 -5.08 -15.24 9.99
N SER A 200 -6.09 -14.46 10.37
CA SER A 200 -6.10 -13.01 10.18
C SER A 200 -7.00 -12.32 11.20
N GLU A 201 -6.64 -11.11 11.55
CA GLU A 201 -7.47 -10.21 12.35
C GLU A 201 -8.02 -9.09 11.46
N LYS A 202 -9.31 -8.74 11.63
CA LYS A 202 -9.95 -7.61 10.94
C LYS A 202 -10.08 -6.45 11.90
N VAL A 203 -9.54 -5.30 11.49
CA VAL A 203 -9.55 -4.08 12.30
C VAL A 203 -9.93 -2.87 11.44
N GLU A 204 -10.59 -1.87 12.02
CA GLU A 204 -10.91 -0.60 11.35
C GLU A 204 -9.70 0.34 11.33
N LYS A 205 -8.84 0.22 12.33
CA LYS A 205 -7.59 0.99 12.46
C LYS A 205 -6.54 0.16 13.16
N LEU A 206 -5.29 0.35 12.79
CA LEU A 206 -4.14 -0.26 13.42
C LEU A 206 -3.38 0.80 14.20
N THR A 207 -3.30 0.62 15.53
CA THR A 207 -2.52 1.50 16.41
C THR A 207 -1.28 0.75 16.85
N LEU A 208 -0.10 1.26 16.50
CA LEU A 208 1.19 0.60 16.75
C LEU A 208 2.17 1.50 17.47
N LYS A 209 2.93 0.87 18.36
CA LYS A 209 4.22 1.32 18.89
C LYS A 209 5.24 0.23 18.61
N LYS A 210 6.52 0.57 18.53
CA LYS A 210 7.59 -0.42 18.27
C LYS A 210 7.52 -1.65 19.18
N LYS A 211 7.20 -1.46 20.46
CA LYS A 211 7.06 -2.57 21.43
C LYS A 211 5.89 -3.53 21.13
N ASP A 212 4.87 -3.05 20.43
CA ASP A 212 3.68 -3.86 20.11
C ASP A 212 3.96 -4.86 18.98
N LEU A 213 5.10 -4.70 18.30
CA LEU A 213 5.56 -5.61 17.23
C LEU A 213 6.22 -6.90 17.76
N ILE A 214 6.46 -6.96 19.08
CA ILE A 214 7.06 -8.15 19.70
C ILE A 214 6.06 -9.32 19.62
N GLY A 215 6.50 -10.42 19.01
CA GLY A 215 5.68 -11.62 18.81
C GLY A 215 4.87 -11.63 17.52
N HIS A 216 4.93 -10.56 16.72
CA HIS A 216 4.47 -10.59 15.34
C HIS A 216 5.58 -11.13 14.42
N ASP A 217 5.22 -12.11 13.60
CA ASP A 217 6.08 -12.74 12.60
C ASP A 217 5.19 -13.17 11.43
N GLY A 218 5.06 -12.30 10.44
CA GLY A 218 4.15 -12.50 9.31
C GLY A 218 2.67 -12.43 9.68
N SER A 219 2.30 -11.74 10.76
CA SER A 219 0.90 -11.63 11.19
C SER A 219 0.05 -10.84 10.19
N ILE A 220 -1.08 -11.40 9.76
CA ILE A 220 -1.96 -10.76 8.77
C ILE A 220 -3.04 -9.95 9.47
N LEU A 221 -3.04 -8.63 9.21
CA LEU A 221 -4.07 -7.69 9.69
C LEU A 221 -4.83 -7.10 8.51
N VAL A 222 -6.13 -7.36 8.44
CA VAL A 222 -7.00 -6.84 7.39
C VAL A 222 -7.63 -5.53 7.87
N LEU A 223 -7.13 -4.40 7.35
CA LEU A 223 -7.74 -3.11 7.60
C LEU A 223 -8.94 -2.91 6.66
N THR A 224 -10.09 -2.62 7.26
CA THR A 224 -11.31 -2.31 6.50
C THR A 224 -11.40 -0.82 6.23
N PRO A 225 -11.79 -0.39 4.99
CA PRO A 225 -11.99 1.01 4.65
C PRO A 225 -13.14 1.66 5.43
#